data_7649bbe552e3814c3fca65902924c00c
#
_entry.id   7649bbe552e3814c3fca65902924c00c
#
_cell.length_a   1.000
_cell.length_b   1.000
_cell.length_c   1.000
_cell.angle_alpha   90.00
_cell.angle_beta   90.00
_cell.angle_gamma   90.00
#
_symmetry.space_group_name_H-M   'P 1'
#
loop_
_entity.id
_entity.type
_entity.pdbx_description
1 polymer ?
#
loop_
_entity_poly.entity_id
_entity_poly.type
_entity_poly.pdbx_seq_one_letter_code
_entity_poly.pdbx_strand_id
1 'polypeptide(L)'
;MTSSDALDLPSIWLQELTWEEVAAYLRTRDTIIVPFGTTEQHGPAGSLGLDAYVAIGLAEDAAVRAGVLVAPPVWYGDSSHHLGFAGTISLRTETLIQIVYDIVRSLARHGFKRVLLLNGHKMTNLPALSSAARNIREFELPGVLTAVADPMYLARGIARQIKEANEHHAGELEISQVLYKFPHTIRPERFSDAACDFTEAFGPFGTDDLFGGGRDSIDQPWTSWEQQRIAPTGQFSSNRAASAEKGKQYHDYMVDRLVEFLAWWQARPITSPGLPPPSSALR
;
A
#
# COMPACT_ATOMS: atom_id res chain seq x y z
N MET A 1 2.67 -19.95 -21.36
CA MET A 1 1.37 -19.29 -21.13
C MET A 1 0.81 -18.94 -22.48
N THR A 2 -0.30 -19.53 -22.86
CA THR A 2 -0.95 -19.32 -24.16
C THR A 2 -1.64 -17.96 -24.16
N SER A 3 -1.67 -17.30 -25.30
CA SER A 3 -2.14 -15.92 -25.55
C SER A 3 -3.66 -15.65 -25.30
N SER A 4 -4.32 -16.44 -24.44
CA SER A 4 -5.76 -16.33 -24.17
C SER A 4 -6.08 -15.61 -22.83
N ASP A 5 -5.10 -15.14 -22.08
CA ASP A 5 -5.31 -14.59 -20.73
C ASP A 5 -5.33 -13.04 -20.66
N ALA A 6 -5.18 -12.37 -21.79
CA ALA A 6 -5.36 -10.94 -21.85
C ALA A 6 -6.83 -10.59 -21.54
N LEU A 7 -7.04 -9.55 -20.72
CA LEU A 7 -8.37 -8.99 -20.53
C LEU A 7 -8.84 -8.40 -21.86
N ASP A 8 -9.95 -8.94 -22.38
CA ASP A 8 -10.65 -8.36 -23.55
C ASP A 8 -11.55 -7.21 -23.07
N LEU A 9 -10.90 -6.21 -22.45
CA LEU A 9 -11.52 -5.02 -21.90
C LEU A 9 -10.72 -3.78 -22.32
N PRO A 10 -11.37 -2.63 -22.50
CA PRO A 10 -10.70 -1.40 -22.93
C PRO A 10 -9.73 -0.84 -21.87
N SER A 11 -9.91 -1.20 -20.61
CA SER A 11 -9.04 -0.79 -19.50
C SER A 11 -9.01 -1.84 -18.38
N ILE A 12 -7.97 -1.78 -17.56
CA ILE A 12 -7.89 -2.48 -16.27
C ILE A 12 -8.55 -1.68 -15.14
N TRP A 13 -8.77 -0.38 -15.35
CA TRP A 13 -9.28 0.53 -14.34
C TRP A 13 -10.81 0.47 -14.28
N LEU A 14 -11.37 0.10 -13.11
CA LEU A 14 -12.81 -0.06 -12.91
C LEU A 14 -13.61 1.21 -13.28
N GLN A 15 -13.06 2.38 -12.98
CA GLN A 15 -13.71 3.68 -13.26
C GLN A 15 -13.73 4.06 -14.76
N GLU A 16 -13.03 3.33 -15.59
CA GLU A 16 -12.98 3.54 -17.05
C GLU A 16 -13.85 2.53 -17.80
N LEU A 17 -14.50 1.63 -17.07
CA LEU A 17 -15.37 0.60 -17.62
C LEU A 17 -16.85 0.94 -17.42
N THR A 18 -17.67 0.47 -18.34
CA THR A 18 -19.12 0.42 -18.16
C THR A 18 -19.51 -0.71 -17.21
N TRP A 19 -20.67 -0.63 -16.60
CA TRP A 19 -21.16 -1.70 -15.74
C TRP A 19 -21.33 -3.04 -16.47
N GLU A 20 -21.62 -3.03 -17.78
CA GLU A 20 -21.77 -4.21 -18.64
C GLU A 20 -20.41 -4.90 -18.85
N GLU A 21 -19.36 -4.15 -19.04
CA GLU A 21 -17.98 -4.67 -19.15
C GLU A 21 -17.52 -5.31 -17.84
N VAL A 22 -17.84 -4.67 -16.72
CA VAL A 22 -17.57 -5.26 -15.39
C VAL A 22 -18.38 -6.55 -15.18
N ALA A 23 -19.66 -6.57 -15.59
CA ALA A 23 -20.48 -7.78 -15.52
C ALA A 23 -19.93 -8.88 -16.43
N ALA A 24 -19.35 -8.54 -17.58
CA ALA A 24 -18.69 -9.48 -18.46
C ALA A 24 -17.42 -10.08 -17.80
N TYR A 25 -16.58 -9.26 -17.18
CA TYR A 25 -15.42 -9.71 -16.41
C TYR A 25 -15.83 -10.70 -15.32
N LEU A 26 -16.86 -10.38 -14.55
CA LEU A 26 -17.32 -11.20 -13.41
C LEU A 26 -17.93 -12.56 -13.80
N ARG A 27 -18.16 -12.84 -15.10
CA ARG A 27 -18.57 -14.18 -15.55
C ARG A 27 -17.45 -15.21 -15.43
N THR A 28 -16.20 -14.80 -15.51
CA THR A 28 -15.04 -15.70 -15.56
C THR A 28 -13.98 -15.38 -14.51
N ARG A 29 -14.03 -14.20 -13.88
CA ARG A 29 -13.03 -13.71 -12.94
C ARG A 29 -13.71 -13.02 -11.77
N ASP A 30 -13.03 -12.97 -10.63
CA ASP A 30 -13.60 -12.43 -9.38
C ASP A 30 -12.59 -11.64 -8.53
N THR A 31 -11.46 -11.27 -9.12
CA THR A 31 -10.33 -10.64 -8.41
C THR A 31 -10.22 -9.17 -8.76
N ILE A 32 -10.00 -8.33 -7.76
CA ILE A 32 -9.74 -6.90 -7.94
C ILE A 32 -8.67 -6.42 -6.94
N ILE A 33 -7.83 -5.47 -7.38
CA ILE A 33 -6.88 -4.74 -6.53
C ILE A 33 -7.52 -3.40 -6.16
N VAL A 34 -7.45 -3.01 -4.90
CA VAL A 34 -7.86 -1.69 -4.41
C VAL A 34 -6.62 -0.96 -3.90
N PRO A 35 -6.11 0.05 -4.63
CA PRO A 35 -4.94 0.82 -4.20
C PRO A 35 -5.33 1.79 -3.07
N PHE A 36 -4.55 1.79 -1.98
CA PHE A 36 -4.65 2.71 -0.85
C PHE A 36 -3.35 3.48 -0.71
N GLY A 37 -3.41 4.78 -0.79
CA GLY A 37 -2.30 5.67 -0.45
C GLY A 37 -2.69 6.66 0.63
N THR A 38 -2.04 7.79 0.61
CA THR A 38 -2.38 8.96 1.40
C THR A 38 -1.93 10.23 0.71
N THR A 39 -2.37 11.37 1.20
CA THR A 39 -1.91 12.69 0.78
C THR A 39 -1.15 13.30 1.95
N GLU A 40 0.16 13.15 1.93
CA GLU A 40 1.04 13.61 3.01
C GLU A 40 2.37 14.17 2.51
N GLN A 41 3.05 14.93 3.34
CA GLN A 41 4.37 15.47 3.04
C GLN A 41 5.40 14.34 2.83
N HIS A 42 6.32 14.54 1.89
CA HIS A 42 7.48 13.65 1.64
C HIS A 42 8.75 14.48 1.48
N GLY A 43 9.00 15.33 2.46
CA GLY A 43 10.14 16.23 2.44
C GLY A 43 10.12 17.22 1.27
N PRO A 44 11.23 17.90 0.99
CA PRO A 44 11.32 18.86 -0.11
C PRO A 44 11.26 18.22 -1.50
N ALA A 45 11.61 16.93 -1.63
CA ALA A 45 11.79 16.26 -2.91
C ALA A 45 10.55 15.53 -3.41
N GLY A 46 9.75 14.95 -2.52
CA GLY A 46 8.55 14.17 -2.87
C GLY A 46 7.28 15.01 -2.91
N SER A 47 6.34 14.65 -3.80
CA SER A 47 5.01 15.25 -3.83
C SER A 47 4.13 14.70 -2.71
N LEU A 48 3.07 15.44 -2.37
CA LEU A 48 2.11 15.02 -1.33
C LEU A 48 1.36 13.71 -1.64
N GLY A 49 1.22 13.36 -2.91
CA GLY A 49 0.53 12.15 -3.34
C GLY A 49 1.43 10.93 -3.53
N LEU A 50 2.66 10.96 -3.04
CA LEU A 50 3.68 9.94 -3.31
C LEU A 50 3.18 8.53 -3.01
N ASP A 51 2.58 8.29 -1.86
CA ASP A 51 2.06 6.97 -1.46
C ASP A 51 0.94 6.47 -2.38
N ALA A 52 0.08 7.37 -2.82
CA ALA A 52 -0.95 6.99 -3.79
C ALA A 52 -0.32 6.59 -5.12
N TYR A 53 0.72 7.29 -5.58
CA TYR A 53 1.46 6.93 -6.78
C TYR A 53 2.19 5.59 -6.64
N VAL A 54 2.73 5.27 -5.48
CA VAL A 54 3.30 3.94 -5.18
C VAL A 54 2.25 2.85 -5.38
N ALA A 55 1.09 2.98 -4.73
CA ALA A 55 0.01 2.00 -4.84
C ALA A 55 -0.54 1.88 -6.26
N ILE A 56 -0.75 3.01 -6.95
CA ILE A 56 -1.24 3.08 -8.33
C ILE A 56 -0.27 2.35 -9.28
N GLY A 57 1.02 2.68 -9.23
CA GLY A 57 1.99 2.07 -10.14
C GLY A 57 2.14 0.57 -9.94
N LEU A 58 2.16 0.10 -8.69
CA LEU A 58 2.20 -1.33 -8.39
C LEU A 58 0.93 -2.05 -8.83
N ALA A 59 -0.24 -1.46 -8.58
CA ALA A 59 -1.52 -2.04 -8.98
C ALA A 59 -1.64 -2.16 -10.49
N GLU A 60 -1.28 -1.10 -11.23
CA GLU A 60 -1.33 -1.04 -12.68
C GLU A 60 -0.50 -2.16 -13.32
N ASP A 61 0.80 -2.22 -12.97
CA ASP A 61 1.71 -3.17 -13.60
C ASP A 61 1.39 -4.62 -13.19
N ALA A 62 0.99 -4.86 -11.94
CA ALA A 62 0.57 -6.18 -11.49
C ALA A 62 -0.74 -6.63 -12.14
N ALA A 63 -1.73 -5.73 -12.27
CA ALA A 63 -3.03 -6.04 -12.84
C ALA A 63 -2.96 -6.39 -14.33
N VAL A 64 -2.18 -5.64 -15.11
CA VAL A 64 -1.93 -5.94 -16.54
C VAL A 64 -1.37 -7.36 -16.71
N ARG A 65 -0.39 -7.72 -15.87
CA ARG A 65 0.28 -9.04 -15.97
C ARG A 65 -0.57 -10.18 -15.41
N ALA A 66 -1.37 -9.94 -14.37
CA ALA A 66 -2.21 -10.95 -13.73
C ALA A 66 -3.62 -11.06 -14.35
N GLY A 67 -3.99 -10.17 -15.26
CA GLY A 67 -5.31 -10.14 -15.87
C GLY A 67 -6.42 -9.84 -14.86
N VAL A 68 -6.26 -8.88 -13.98
CA VAL A 68 -7.23 -8.48 -12.96
C VAL A 68 -7.61 -7.01 -13.09
N LEU A 69 -8.74 -6.61 -12.49
CA LEU A 69 -9.15 -5.21 -12.43
C LEU A 69 -8.51 -4.46 -11.26
N VAL A 70 -8.44 -3.15 -11.40
CA VAL A 70 -8.01 -2.20 -10.37
C VAL A 70 -9.17 -1.25 -10.07
N ALA A 71 -9.53 -1.12 -8.81
CA ALA A 71 -10.52 -0.15 -8.34
C ALA A 71 -9.94 1.29 -8.35
N PRO A 72 -10.79 2.33 -8.34
CA PRO A 72 -10.33 3.70 -8.15
C PRO A 72 -9.45 3.83 -6.91
N PRO A 73 -8.29 4.52 -7.00
CA PRO A 73 -7.38 4.65 -5.88
C PRO A 73 -7.98 5.47 -4.73
N VAL A 74 -7.70 5.08 -3.50
CA VAL A 74 -8.03 5.86 -2.31
C VAL A 74 -6.82 6.74 -1.98
N TRP A 75 -7.02 8.06 -2.14
CA TRP A 75 -5.96 9.08 -1.98
C TRP A 75 -5.81 9.58 -0.54
N TYR A 76 -6.65 9.14 0.38
CA TYR A 76 -6.65 9.58 1.77
C TYR A 76 -6.50 8.38 2.71
N GLY A 77 -5.55 8.50 3.64
CA GLY A 77 -5.23 7.50 4.64
C GLY A 77 -5.01 8.12 6.02
N ASP A 78 -4.44 7.35 6.92
CA ASP A 78 -4.02 7.84 8.23
C ASP A 78 -2.60 8.43 8.12
N SER A 79 -2.50 9.75 8.23
CA SER A 79 -1.27 10.55 8.18
C SER A 79 -1.22 11.56 9.30
N SER A 80 -1.84 11.21 10.43
CA SER A 80 -2.02 12.11 11.57
C SER A 80 -0.71 12.71 12.09
N HIS A 81 0.36 11.93 12.07
CA HIS A 81 1.70 12.36 12.49
C HIS A 81 2.36 13.36 11.52
N HIS A 82 1.84 13.53 10.29
CA HIS A 82 2.33 14.51 9.30
C HIS A 82 1.51 15.81 9.24
N LEU A 83 0.45 15.96 10.04
CA LEU A 83 -0.45 17.13 10.00
C LEU A 83 0.22 18.47 10.32
N GLY A 84 1.41 18.48 10.91
CA GLY A 84 2.21 19.69 11.10
C GLY A 84 2.73 20.32 9.79
N PHE A 85 2.64 19.62 8.65
CA PHE A 85 3.12 20.08 7.36
C PHE A 85 1.96 20.43 6.43
N ALA A 86 2.07 21.57 5.78
CA ALA A 86 1.02 22.08 4.90
C ALA A 86 0.67 21.12 3.76
N GLY A 87 -0.61 20.94 3.53
CA GLY A 87 -1.15 20.09 2.45
C GLY A 87 -1.38 18.63 2.83
N THR A 88 -0.88 18.17 3.99
CA THR A 88 -1.21 16.84 4.51
C THR A 88 -2.68 16.75 4.88
N ILE A 89 -3.34 15.68 4.45
CA ILE A 89 -4.74 15.37 4.77
C ILE A 89 -4.77 13.99 5.42
N SER A 90 -5.26 13.90 6.65
CA SER A 90 -5.36 12.64 7.38
C SER A 90 -6.80 12.26 7.66
N LEU A 91 -7.09 10.98 7.49
CA LEU A 91 -8.27 10.35 8.06
C LEU A 91 -7.96 9.86 9.48
N ARG A 92 -8.99 9.69 10.29
CA ARG A 92 -8.88 8.88 11.51
C ARG A 92 -8.86 7.40 11.10
N THR A 93 -8.17 6.60 11.89
CA THR A 93 -8.07 5.14 11.67
C THR A 93 -9.44 4.48 11.52
N GLU A 94 -10.43 4.84 12.34
CA GLU A 94 -11.80 4.32 12.26
C GLU A 94 -12.48 4.69 10.95
N THR A 95 -12.25 5.91 10.45
CA THR A 95 -12.80 6.36 9.17
C THR A 95 -12.22 5.54 8.01
N LEU A 96 -10.91 5.31 8.02
CA LEU A 96 -10.25 4.47 7.02
C LEU A 96 -10.81 3.03 7.04
N ILE A 97 -11.01 2.44 8.23
CA ILE A 97 -11.64 1.13 8.39
C ILE A 97 -13.04 1.11 7.75
N GLN A 98 -13.87 2.14 7.98
CA GLN A 98 -15.20 2.21 7.39
C GLN A 98 -15.17 2.34 5.85
N ILE A 99 -14.22 3.11 5.31
CA ILE A 99 -14.00 3.19 3.86
C ILE A 99 -13.70 1.81 3.27
N VAL A 100 -12.82 1.04 3.92
CA VAL A 100 -12.51 -0.33 3.49
C VAL A 100 -13.75 -1.21 3.51
N TYR A 101 -14.56 -1.14 4.57
CA TYR A 101 -15.80 -1.91 4.66
C TYR A 101 -16.76 -1.59 3.51
N ASP A 102 -17.01 -0.32 3.26
CA ASP A 102 -17.96 0.09 2.24
C ASP A 102 -17.51 -0.27 0.84
N ILE A 103 -16.21 -0.12 0.53
CA ILE A 103 -15.64 -0.55 -0.74
C ILE A 103 -15.77 -2.06 -0.92
N VAL A 104 -15.30 -2.86 0.05
CA VAL A 104 -15.30 -4.32 -0.09
C VAL A 104 -16.72 -4.89 -0.12
N ARG A 105 -17.65 -4.37 0.69
CA ARG A 105 -19.07 -4.76 0.63
C ARG A 105 -19.70 -4.48 -0.73
N SER A 106 -19.41 -3.31 -1.29
CA SER A 106 -19.92 -2.93 -2.62
C SER A 106 -19.38 -3.85 -3.71
N LEU A 107 -18.08 -4.11 -3.71
CA LEU A 107 -17.45 -5.02 -4.66
C LEU A 107 -17.99 -6.46 -4.52
N ALA A 108 -18.11 -6.95 -3.29
CA ALA A 108 -18.62 -8.27 -3.00
C ALA A 108 -20.09 -8.46 -3.45
N ARG A 109 -20.92 -7.43 -3.28
CA ARG A 109 -22.32 -7.41 -3.75
C ARG A 109 -22.43 -7.65 -5.25
N HIS A 110 -21.44 -7.22 -6.02
CA HIS A 110 -21.42 -7.38 -7.48
C HIS A 110 -20.76 -8.68 -7.94
N GLY A 111 -20.13 -9.45 -7.05
CA GLY A 111 -19.56 -10.75 -7.38
C GLY A 111 -18.05 -10.84 -7.29
N PHE A 112 -17.35 -9.77 -6.91
CA PHE A 112 -15.93 -9.86 -6.56
C PHE A 112 -15.78 -10.71 -5.29
N LYS A 113 -14.93 -11.73 -5.36
CA LYS A 113 -14.69 -12.65 -4.24
C LYS A 113 -13.27 -12.61 -3.73
N ARG A 114 -12.36 -11.94 -4.45
CA ARG A 114 -10.98 -11.73 -4.07
C ARG A 114 -10.65 -10.26 -4.18
N VAL A 115 -10.46 -9.62 -3.03
CA VAL A 115 -10.16 -8.18 -2.93
C VAL A 115 -8.79 -7.99 -2.28
N LEU A 116 -7.80 -7.58 -3.09
CA LEU A 116 -6.46 -7.25 -2.62
C LEU A 116 -6.40 -5.76 -2.27
N LEU A 117 -6.22 -5.44 -0.99
CA LEU A 117 -5.95 -4.08 -0.51
C LEU A 117 -4.45 -3.82 -0.65
N LEU A 118 -4.05 -3.00 -1.61
CA LEU A 118 -2.66 -2.69 -1.88
C LEU A 118 -2.30 -1.34 -1.27
N ASN A 119 -1.52 -1.38 -0.20
CA ASN A 119 -1.07 -0.20 0.52
C ASN A 119 0.16 0.42 -0.17
N GLY A 120 0.18 1.75 -0.31
CA GLY A 120 1.36 2.52 -0.71
C GLY A 120 1.99 3.29 0.45
N HIS A 121 1.19 3.59 1.49
CA HIS A 121 1.63 4.27 2.70
C HIS A 121 2.17 3.25 3.71
N LYS A 122 3.45 2.96 3.59
CA LYS A 122 4.14 1.90 4.31
C LYS A 122 3.83 1.92 5.81
N MET A 123 3.41 0.78 6.33
CA MET A 123 3.09 0.51 7.74
C MET A 123 1.91 1.30 8.32
N THR A 124 1.75 2.59 8.07
CA THR A 124 0.80 3.42 8.83
C THR A 124 -0.67 3.11 8.51
N ASN A 125 -1.04 2.90 7.24
CA ASN A 125 -2.37 2.41 6.90
C ASN A 125 -2.57 0.92 7.25
N LEU A 126 -1.48 0.16 7.40
CA LEU A 126 -1.49 -1.29 7.49
C LEU A 126 -2.35 -1.83 8.65
N PRO A 127 -2.32 -1.27 9.89
CA PRO A 127 -3.17 -1.73 10.97
C PRO A 127 -4.67 -1.62 10.65
N ALA A 128 -5.10 -0.50 10.06
CA ALA A 128 -6.49 -0.27 9.65
C ALA A 128 -6.92 -1.25 8.56
N LEU A 129 -6.14 -1.37 7.49
CA LEU A 129 -6.42 -2.28 6.37
C LEU A 129 -6.46 -3.74 6.83
N SER A 130 -5.51 -4.16 7.67
CA SER A 130 -5.42 -5.53 8.18
C SER A 130 -6.57 -5.88 9.12
N SER A 131 -6.96 -4.94 9.99
CA SER A 131 -8.10 -5.11 10.89
C SER A 131 -9.41 -5.22 10.12
N ALA A 132 -9.64 -4.32 9.17
CA ALA A 132 -10.83 -4.35 8.32
C ALA A 132 -10.89 -5.65 7.49
N ALA A 133 -9.79 -6.04 6.84
CA ALA A 133 -9.72 -7.26 6.03
C ALA A 133 -10.06 -8.52 6.83
N ARG A 134 -9.56 -8.61 8.07
CA ARG A 134 -9.84 -9.74 8.97
C ARG A 134 -11.29 -9.76 9.39
N ASN A 135 -11.82 -8.62 9.84
CA ASN A 135 -13.18 -8.51 10.35
C ASN A 135 -14.23 -8.78 9.25
N ILE A 136 -13.99 -8.32 8.03
CA ILE A 136 -14.84 -8.61 6.87
C ILE A 136 -14.96 -10.12 6.69
N ARG A 137 -13.85 -10.83 6.70
CA ARG A 137 -13.85 -12.30 6.51
C ARG A 137 -14.47 -13.07 7.66
N GLU A 138 -14.24 -12.62 8.88
CA GLU A 138 -14.70 -13.35 10.08
C GLU A 138 -16.18 -13.09 10.37
N PHE A 139 -16.61 -11.84 10.28
CA PHE A 139 -17.90 -11.44 10.81
C PHE A 139 -18.96 -11.07 9.77
N GLU A 140 -18.53 -10.70 8.54
CA GLU A 140 -19.48 -10.12 7.59
C GLU A 140 -19.61 -10.91 6.29
N LEU A 141 -18.50 -11.22 5.63
CA LEU A 141 -18.45 -11.80 4.29
C LEU A 141 -17.49 -13.00 4.24
N PRO A 142 -17.79 -14.11 4.92
CA PRO A 142 -16.88 -15.27 5.01
C PRO A 142 -16.56 -15.91 3.64
N GLY A 143 -17.39 -15.66 2.63
CA GLY A 143 -17.17 -16.08 1.24
C GLY A 143 -16.27 -15.14 0.41
N VAL A 144 -15.78 -14.05 0.98
CA VAL A 144 -14.89 -13.10 0.32
C VAL A 144 -13.47 -13.25 0.89
N LEU A 145 -12.52 -13.51 0.02
CA LEU A 145 -11.11 -13.49 0.39
C LEU A 145 -10.59 -12.05 0.33
N THR A 146 -10.00 -11.59 1.41
CA THR A 146 -9.28 -10.31 1.48
C THR A 146 -7.82 -10.57 1.80
N ALA A 147 -6.93 -9.80 1.21
CA ALA A 147 -5.51 -9.77 1.52
C ALA A 147 -5.02 -8.32 1.56
N VAL A 148 -3.97 -8.08 2.30
CA VAL A 148 -3.30 -6.77 2.35
C VAL A 148 -1.86 -6.94 1.88
N ALA A 149 -1.46 -6.17 0.88
CA ALA A 149 -0.08 -6.09 0.43
C ALA A 149 0.51 -4.72 0.83
N ASP A 150 1.76 -4.73 1.27
CA ASP A 150 2.49 -3.55 1.72
C ASP A 150 3.94 -3.64 1.21
N PRO A 151 4.53 -2.56 0.65
CA PRO A 151 5.91 -2.54 0.18
C PRO A 151 6.93 -3.03 1.21
N MET A 152 6.68 -2.79 2.51
CA MET A 152 7.52 -3.27 3.59
C MET A 152 7.66 -4.79 3.64
N TYR A 153 6.61 -5.52 3.25
CA TYR A 153 6.65 -6.98 3.20
C TYR A 153 7.08 -7.50 1.83
N LEU A 154 6.63 -6.84 0.76
CA LEU A 154 6.91 -7.27 -0.62
C LEU A 154 8.40 -7.11 -0.97
N ALA A 155 9.05 -6.05 -0.48
CA ALA A 155 10.37 -5.63 -0.95
C ALA A 155 11.54 -5.99 -0.03
N ARG A 156 11.33 -6.68 1.10
CA ARG A 156 12.39 -6.96 2.09
C ARG A 156 13.67 -7.54 1.49
N GLY A 157 13.54 -8.43 0.52
CA GLY A 157 14.68 -9.08 -0.11
C GLY A 157 15.54 -8.13 -0.93
N ILE A 158 14.91 -7.33 -1.78
CA ILE A 158 15.61 -6.42 -2.69
C ILE A 158 16.06 -5.13 -1.99
N ALA A 159 15.24 -4.59 -1.08
CA ALA A 159 15.53 -3.33 -0.42
C ALA A 159 16.89 -3.35 0.30
N ARG A 160 17.20 -4.43 1.02
CA ARG A 160 18.48 -4.60 1.71
C ARG A 160 19.70 -4.70 0.79
N GLN A 161 19.47 -5.05 -0.47
CA GLN A 161 20.57 -5.25 -1.44
C GLN A 161 20.90 -3.95 -2.19
N ILE A 162 19.89 -3.09 -2.42
CA ILE A 162 20.05 -1.94 -3.31
C ILE A 162 20.11 -0.60 -2.58
N LYS A 163 19.62 -0.51 -1.33
CA LYS A 163 19.70 0.73 -0.56
C LYS A 163 21.15 1.03 -0.13
N GLU A 164 21.51 2.30 -0.18
CA GLU A 164 22.82 2.79 0.26
C GLU A 164 22.76 3.47 1.63
N ALA A 165 21.56 3.90 2.04
CA ALA A 165 21.32 4.54 3.33
C ALA A 165 20.23 3.78 4.11
N ASN A 166 20.02 4.17 5.37
CA ASN A 166 18.85 3.74 6.11
C ASN A 166 17.58 4.23 5.39
N GLU A 167 16.58 3.38 5.29
CA GLU A 167 15.33 3.69 4.59
C GLU A 167 14.22 3.96 5.58
N HIS A 168 13.67 5.15 5.51
CA HIS A 168 12.50 5.57 6.23
C HIS A 168 11.69 6.56 5.37
N HIS A 169 10.76 7.32 5.97
CA HIS A 169 9.90 8.27 5.26
C HIS A 169 10.68 9.27 4.39
N ALA A 170 10.23 9.47 3.16
CA ALA A 170 10.87 10.28 2.12
C ALA A 170 12.32 9.85 1.80
N GLY A 171 12.64 8.58 2.04
CA GLY A 171 13.95 7.99 1.87
C GLY A 171 14.28 7.63 0.42
N GLU A 172 15.43 7.00 0.27
CA GLU A 172 16.03 6.67 -1.02
C GLU A 172 15.14 5.80 -1.92
N LEU A 173 14.63 4.68 -1.39
CA LEU A 173 13.88 3.71 -2.19
C LEU A 173 12.48 4.19 -2.53
N GLU A 174 11.85 4.87 -1.59
CA GLU A 174 10.52 5.44 -1.77
C GLU A 174 10.52 6.52 -2.86
N ILE A 175 11.44 7.47 -2.76
CA ILE A 175 11.65 8.51 -3.78
C ILE A 175 12.05 7.89 -5.13
N SER A 176 12.94 6.89 -5.13
CA SER A 176 13.39 6.22 -6.36
C SER A 176 12.23 5.56 -7.10
N GLN A 177 11.33 4.87 -6.39
CA GLN A 177 10.20 4.18 -6.99
C GLN A 177 9.28 5.15 -7.75
N VAL A 178 8.95 6.27 -7.12
CA VAL A 178 8.07 7.27 -7.74
C VAL A 178 8.81 8.06 -8.81
N LEU A 179 10.11 8.31 -8.66
CA LEU A 179 10.94 8.88 -9.72
C LEU A 179 10.95 8.01 -10.99
N TYR A 180 10.92 6.69 -10.85
CA TYR A 180 10.83 5.77 -11.97
C TYR A 180 9.46 5.83 -12.68
N LYS A 181 8.35 5.71 -11.92
CA LYS A 181 7.01 5.59 -12.51
C LYS A 181 6.34 6.94 -12.80
N PHE A 182 6.58 7.95 -11.97
CA PHE A 182 5.92 9.26 -12.02
C PHE A 182 6.92 10.41 -11.82
N PRO A 183 7.96 10.53 -12.69
CA PRO A 183 9.08 11.46 -12.49
C PRO A 183 8.66 12.93 -12.36
N HIS A 184 7.55 13.33 -12.98
CA HIS A 184 7.03 14.70 -12.90
C HIS A 184 6.59 15.12 -11.49
N THR A 185 6.45 14.17 -10.55
CA THR A 185 6.03 14.43 -9.17
C THR A 185 7.20 14.55 -8.19
N ILE A 186 8.42 14.28 -8.63
CA ILE A 186 9.66 14.35 -7.84
C ILE A 186 10.46 15.60 -8.21
N ARG A 187 11.28 16.08 -7.28
CA ARG A 187 12.18 17.25 -7.42
C ARG A 187 13.61 16.82 -7.17
N PRO A 188 14.32 16.26 -8.16
CA PRO A 188 15.69 15.74 -7.99
C PRO A 188 16.68 16.79 -7.51
N GLU A 189 16.49 18.04 -7.89
CA GLU A 189 17.31 19.16 -7.46
C GLU A 189 17.26 19.45 -5.95
N ARG A 190 16.34 18.77 -5.23
CA ARG A 190 16.16 18.89 -3.79
C ARG A 190 16.58 17.63 -3.00
N PHE A 191 17.25 16.70 -3.67
CA PHE A 191 17.77 15.52 -2.98
C PHE A 191 18.83 15.93 -1.94
N SER A 192 18.74 15.36 -0.76
CA SER A 192 19.58 15.74 0.37
C SER A 192 19.88 14.59 1.32
N ASP A 193 20.88 14.79 2.18
CA ASP A 193 21.21 13.90 3.30
C ASP A 193 20.44 14.26 4.58
N ALA A 194 19.52 15.21 4.51
CA ALA A 194 18.73 15.58 5.68
C ALA A 194 18.01 14.35 6.23
N ALA A 195 18.25 14.07 7.50
CA ALA A 195 17.68 12.93 8.21
C ALA A 195 17.12 13.37 9.55
N CYS A 196 16.23 12.55 10.11
CA CYS A 196 15.67 12.71 11.43
C CYS A 196 16.64 12.14 12.48
N ASP A 197 16.76 12.80 13.62
CA ASP A 197 17.45 12.23 14.80
C ASP A 197 16.48 11.34 15.58
N PHE A 198 16.41 10.09 15.20
CA PHE A 198 15.59 9.09 15.89
C PHE A 198 16.06 8.80 17.32
N THR A 199 17.35 8.99 17.61
CA THR A 199 17.87 8.78 18.97
C THR A 199 17.36 9.86 19.91
N GLU A 200 17.28 11.11 19.47
CA GLU A 200 16.63 12.16 20.23
C GLU A 200 15.17 11.88 20.51
N ALA A 201 14.45 11.37 19.49
CA ALA A 201 13.00 11.15 19.58
C ALA A 201 12.61 9.93 20.41
N PHE A 202 13.30 8.80 20.22
CA PHE A 202 12.88 7.47 20.70
C PHE A 202 13.92 6.76 21.55
N GLY A 203 15.07 7.37 21.78
CA GLY A 203 16.16 6.75 22.50
C GLY A 203 16.66 5.48 21.78
N PRO A 204 17.08 4.44 22.53
CA PRO A 204 17.58 3.20 21.92
C PRO A 204 16.48 2.28 21.36
N PHE A 205 15.20 2.66 21.48
CA PHE A 205 14.04 1.83 21.13
C PHE A 205 13.35 2.24 19.81
N GLY A 206 13.85 3.26 19.13
CA GLY A 206 13.38 3.64 17.80
C GLY A 206 14.09 2.92 16.69
N THR A 207 13.47 2.86 15.51
CA THR A 207 14.13 2.38 14.29
C THR A 207 14.31 3.50 13.29
N ASP A 208 15.48 3.63 12.74
CA ASP A 208 15.86 4.56 11.68
C ASP A 208 15.93 3.89 10.30
N ASP A 209 15.66 2.57 10.25
CA ASP A 209 15.71 1.79 9.03
C ASP A 209 14.60 0.74 8.98
N LEU A 210 13.61 0.97 8.15
CA LEU A 210 12.45 0.09 7.98
C LEU A 210 12.82 -1.29 7.43
N PHE A 211 13.95 -1.41 6.72
CA PHE A 211 14.45 -2.67 6.17
C PHE A 211 15.68 -3.21 6.92
N GLY A 212 16.13 -2.51 7.93
CA GLY A 212 17.28 -2.89 8.75
C GLY A 212 17.02 -4.15 9.57
N GLY A 213 18.10 -4.82 9.96
CA GLY A 213 18.06 -5.93 10.91
C GLY A 213 17.97 -5.40 12.34
N GLY A 214 16.78 -5.26 12.81
CA GLY A 214 16.27 -5.02 14.14
C GLY A 214 17.19 -4.61 15.27
N ARG A 215 17.06 -3.37 15.70
CA ARG A 215 17.04 -3.09 17.15
C ARG A 215 15.70 -3.56 17.69
N ASP A 216 15.68 -4.04 18.92
CA ASP A 216 14.42 -4.20 19.64
C ASP A 216 13.74 -2.83 19.71
N SER A 217 12.58 -2.68 19.09
CA SER A 217 11.88 -1.41 19.01
C SER A 217 10.55 -1.48 19.74
N ILE A 218 10.15 -0.36 20.32
CA ILE A 218 8.83 -0.18 20.92
C ILE A 218 8.12 0.90 20.11
N ASP A 219 6.90 0.60 19.67
CA ASP A 219 6.08 1.60 18.99
C ASP A 219 5.73 2.73 19.97
N GLN A 220 6.18 3.93 19.65
CA GLN A 220 6.00 5.14 20.45
C GLN A 220 5.25 6.17 19.60
N PRO A 221 3.92 6.26 19.73
CA PRO A 221 3.14 7.24 19.00
C PRO A 221 3.63 8.66 19.30
N TRP A 222 3.80 9.44 18.28
CA TRP A 222 4.20 10.85 18.38
C TRP A 222 3.17 11.75 17.70
N THR A 223 3.18 13.01 18.12
CA THR A 223 2.35 14.04 17.54
C THR A 223 3.03 14.65 16.31
N SER A 224 2.24 15.27 15.43
CA SER A 224 2.78 15.99 14.29
C SER A 224 3.73 17.15 14.68
N TRP A 225 3.56 17.70 15.85
CA TRP A 225 4.45 18.75 16.41
C TRP A 225 5.82 18.19 16.80
N GLU A 226 5.83 17.03 17.46
CA GLU A 226 7.08 16.34 17.80
C GLU A 226 7.83 15.95 16.52
N GLN A 227 7.12 15.41 15.54
CA GLN A 227 7.71 15.09 14.25
C GLN A 227 8.32 16.31 13.56
N GLN A 228 7.59 17.42 13.48
CA GLN A 228 8.09 18.63 12.84
C GLN A 228 9.32 19.20 13.56
N ARG A 229 9.42 19.02 14.88
CA ARG A 229 10.57 19.45 15.68
C ARG A 229 11.83 18.64 15.36
N ILE A 230 11.72 17.31 15.27
CA ILE A 230 12.87 16.42 15.05
C ILE A 230 13.23 16.23 13.57
N ALA A 231 12.29 16.47 12.68
CA ALA A 231 12.48 16.42 11.23
C ALA A 231 11.84 17.66 10.57
N PRO A 232 12.43 18.85 10.72
CA PRO A 232 11.81 20.10 10.26
C PRO A 232 11.55 20.16 8.75
N THR A 233 12.27 19.40 7.95
CA THR A 233 12.05 19.26 6.50
C THR A 233 11.00 18.22 6.15
N GLY A 234 10.54 17.42 7.12
CA GLY A 234 9.66 16.27 6.90
C GLY A 234 10.38 15.01 6.42
N GLN A 235 11.63 15.11 6.03
CA GLN A 235 12.42 13.97 5.53
C GLN A 235 13.10 13.23 6.68
N PHE A 236 12.92 11.91 6.76
CA PHE A 236 13.50 11.11 7.84
C PHE A 236 14.81 10.41 7.47
N SER A 237 15.00 10.11 6.20
CA SER A 237 16.21 9.45 5.70
C SER A 237 16.80 10.18 4.51
N SER A 238 18.08 9.91 4.20
CA SER A 238 18.72 10.42 3.01
C SER A 238 18.02 9.91 1.75
N ASN A 239 17.79 10.78 0.79
CA ASN A 239 17.35 10.44 -0.55
C ASN A 239 18.36 10.82 -1.63
N ARG A 240 19.59 11.18 -1.23
CA ARG A 240 20.65 11.63 -2.15
C ARG A 240 21.00 10.60 -3.20
N ALA A 241 20.97 9.32 -2.84
CA ALA A 241 21.26 8.21 -3.74
C ALA A 241 20.03 7.70 -4.52
N ALA A 242 18.89 8.40 -4.43
CA ALA A 242 17.69 8.04 -5.18
C ALA A 242 17.91 8.13 -6.68
N SER A 243 17.46 7.13 -7.43
CA SER A 243 17.57 7.09 -8.89
C SER A 243 16.41 6.31 -9.51
N ALA A 244 16.08 6.65 -10.76
CA ALA A 244 15.05 5.94 -11.52
C ALA A 244 15.42 4.47 -11.77
N GLU A 245 16.71 4.15 -11.93
CA GLU A 245 17.18 2.78 -12.09
C GLU A 245 16.93 1.95 -10.83
N LYS A 246 17.31 2.46 -9.68
CA LYS A 246 17.03 1.84 -8.37
C LYS A 246 15.54 1.69 -8.13
N GLY A 247 14.78 2.73 -8.48
CA GLY A 247 13.32 2.70 -8.44
C GLY A 247 12.73 1.60 -9.32
N LYS A 248 13.27 1.40 -10.51
CA LYS A 248 12.85 0.31 -11.41
C LYS A 248 13.10 -1.07 -10.79
N GLN A 249 14.30 -1.32 -10.28
CA GLN A 249 14.64 -2.60 -9.64
C GLN A 249 13.72 -2.89 -8.43
N TYR A 250 13.48 -1.89 -7.61
CA TYR A 250 12.60 -1.97 -6.45
C TYR A 250 11.16 -2.24 -6.82
N HIS A 251 10.64 -1.51 -7.80
CA HIS A 251 9.28 -1.61 -8.30
C HIS A 251 9.03 -2.97 -8.97
N ASP A 252 9.87 -3.35 -9.93
CA ASP A 252 9.71 -4.59 -10.70
C ASP A 252 9.73 -5.83 -9.80
N TYR A 253 10.61 -5.84 -8.79
CA TYR A 253 10.64 -6.91 -7.81
C TYR A 253 9.31 -7.04 -7.06
N MET A 254 8.70 -5.94 -6.62
CA MET A 254 7.41 -5.97 -5.93
C MET A 254 6.28 -6.41 -6.86
N VAL A 255 6.29 -5.93 -8.11
CA VAL A 255 5.31 -6.37 -9.13
C VAL A 255 5.42 -7.87 -9.37
N ASP A 256 6.62 -8.44 -9.48
CA ASP A 256 6.82 -9.89 -9.61
C ASP A 256 6.19 -10.65 -8.44
N ARG A 257 6.41 -10.20 -7.19
CA ARG A 257 5.79 -10.81 -6.01
C ARG A 257 4.27 -10.73 -6.03
N LEU A 258 3.72 -9.59 -6.45
CA LEU A 258 2.27 -9.41 -6.57
C LEU A 258 1.68 -10.34 -7.63
N VAL A 259 2.31 -10.46 -8.79
CA VAL A 259 1.86 -11.36 -9.86
C VAL A 259 1.89 -12.82 -9.41
N GLU A 260 2.95 -13.27 -8.75
CA GLU A 260 3.03 -14.63 -8.20
C GLU A 260 1.95 -14.88 -7.15
N PHE A 261 1.73 -13.91 -6.24
CA PHE A 261 0.66 -14.00 -5.26
C PHE A 261 -0.72 -14.08 -5.92
N LEU A 262 -1.00 -13.22 -6.88
CA LEU A 262 -2.29 -13.18 -7.59
C LEU A 262 -2.54 -14.48 -8.34
N ALA A 263 -1.56 -15.05 -9.02
CA ALA A 263 -1.67 -16.32 -9.72
C ALA A 263 -2.01 -17.46 -8.76
N TRP A 264 -1.30 -17.57 -7.63
CA TRP A 264 -1.59 -18.54 -6.58
C TRP A 264 -2.97 -18.32 -5.97
N TRP A 265 -3.34 -17.08 -5.71
CA TRP A 265 -4.57 -16.73 -5.03
C TRP A 265 -5.83 -16.99 -5.88
N GLN A 266 -5.76 -16.70 -7.18
CA GLN A 266 -6.83 -17.01 -8.15
C GLN A 266 -7.08 -18.51 -8.29
N ALA A 267 -6.04 -19.32 -8.22
CA ALA A 267 -6.16 -20.77 -8.26
C ALA A 267 -6.72 -21.39 -6.98
N ARG A 268 -6.74 -20.64 -5.86
CA ARG A 268 -7.19 -21.13 -4.57
C ARG A 268 -8.72 -21.24 -4.53
N PRO A 269 -9.30 -22.42 -4.17
CA PRO A 269 -10.73 -22.54 -4.00
C PRO A 269 -11.22 -21.66 -2.83
N ILE A 270 -12.36 -21.05 -3.04
CA ILE A 270 -13.06 -20.33 -1.95
C ILE A 270 -13.93 -21.36 -1.23
N THR A 271 -13.44 -21.84 -0.12
CA THR A 271 -14.25 -22.64 0.80
C THR A 271 -14.87 -21.68 1.82
N SER A 272 -16.19 -21.52 1.79
CA SER A 272 -16.91 -20.94 2.92
C SER A 272 -17.00 -22.04 3.97
N PRO A 273 -16.29 -22.00 5.09
CA PRO A 273 -16.64 -22.86 6.20
C PRO A 273 -18.06 -22.44 6.60
N GLY A 274 -18.99 -23.38 6.62
CA GLY A 274 -20.26 -23.13 7.31
C GLY A 274 -19.88 -22.62 8.70
N LEU A 275 -20.44 -21.49 9.10
CA LEU A 275 -20.24 -21.00 10.48
C LEU A 275 -20.50 -22.17 11.41
N PRO A 276 -19.58 -22.53 12.32
CA PRO A 276 -19.89 -23.51 13.32
C PRO A 276 -21.16 -23.03 14.04
N PRO A 277 -22.09 -23.92 14.39
CA PRO A 277 -23.28 -23.53 15.15
C PRO A 277 -22.82 -22.75 16.37
N PRO A 278 -23.51 -21.67 16.76
CA PRO A 278 -23.13 -20.89 17.94
C PRO A 278 -22.94 -21.85 19.11
N SER A 279 -21.73 -21.80 19.68
CA SER A 279 -21.39 -22.65 20.82
C SER A 279 -22.40 -22.38 21.93
N SER A 280 -23.07 -23.43 22.38
CA SER A 280 -23.98 -23.35 23.51
C SER A 280 -23.30 -22.98 24.84
N ALA A 281 -22.01 -22.74 24.83
CA ALA A 281 -21.17 -22.37 25.96
C ALA A 281 -21.12 -20.86 26.27
N LEU A 282 -21.85 -20.03 25.54
CA LEU A 282 -21.93 -18.55 25.77
C LEU A 282 -23.37 -18.16 26.20
N ARG A 283 -24.07 -19.01 26.99
CA ARG A 283 -25.27 -18.59 27.70
C ARG A 283 -24.97 -18.36 29.16
#